data_21c920f4ac977fd3b75f1ce34e465e7e
#
_entry.id   21c920f4ac977fd3b75f1ce34e465e7e
#
_cell.length_a   1.000
_cell.length_b   1.000
_cell.length_c   1.000
_cell.angle_alpha   90.00
_cell.angle_beta   90.00
_cell.angle_gamma   90.00
#
_symmetry.space_group_name_H-M   'P 1'
#
loop_
_entity.id
_entity.type
_entity.pdbx_description
1 polymer ?
#
loop_
_entity_poly.entity_id
_entity_poly.type
_entity_poly.pdbx_seq_one_letter_code
_entity_poly.pdbx_strand_id
1 'polypeptide(L)'
;KARRELAQKNRIGTKALNFNYTLASGAQGSLYQQKSDYTLLFINNPGCHACTETIEALKNAPIINQLLEQKRLTVLSIYPDEELDEWRKHLNEFPKEWVNGYDKTFAIKEQQLYDLKAIPTLYLLNKDKTVLLKDAPAQTIEEYLLMKGEQ
;
A
#
# COMPACT_ATOMS: atom_id res chain seq x y z
N LYS A 1 -20.76 -13.54 7.35
CA LYS A 1 -21.37 -12.21 7.20
C LYS A 1 -20.33 -11.10 7.24
N ALA A 2 -19.48 -11.10 8.24
CA ALA A 2 -18.39 -10.12 8.35
C ALA A 2 -17.43 -10.20 7.16
N ARG A 3 -17.16 -11.40 6.66
CA ARG A 3 -16.29 -11.60 5.51
C ARG A 3 -16.89 -11.04 4.23
N ARG A 4 -18.20 -11.17 4.06
CA ARG A 4 -18.87 -10.63 2.88
C ARG A 4 -18.79 -9.11 2.87
N GLU A 5 -19.02 -8.48 4.02
CA GLU A 5 -18.94 -7.04 4.16
C GLU A 5 -17.53 -6.53 3.86
N LEU A 6 -16.53 -7.23 4.40
CA LEU A 6 -15.12 -6.87 4.18
C LEU A 6 -14.72 -7.04 2.72
N ALA A 7 -15.20 -8.11 2.06
CA ALA A 7 -14.91 -8.34 0.64
C ALA A 7 -15.51 -7.28 -0.26
N GLN A 8 -16.58 -6.61 0.18
CA GLN A 8 -17.20 -5.54 -0.60
C GLN A 8 -16.50 -4.20 -0.45
N LYS A 9 -15.67 -4.07 0.59
CA LYS A 9 -14.91 -2.83 0.79
C LYS A 9 -13.76 -2.76 -0.21
N ASN A 10 -13.50 -1.58 -0.72
CA ASN A 10 -12.39 -1.33 -1.63
C ASN A 10 -12.44 -2.17 -2.90
N ARG A 11 -13.65 -2.37 -3.44
CA ARG A 11 -13.81 -3.11 -4.69
C ARG A 11 -13.22 -2.31 -5.86
N ILE A 12 -12.78 -3.04 -6.87
CA ILE A 12 -12.33 -2.41 -8.12
C ILE A 12 -13.44 -1.51 -8.65
N GLY A 13 -13.07 -0.27 -9.00
CA GLY A 13 -14.01 0.73 -9.49
C GLY A 13 -14.60 1.62 -8.41
N THR A 14 -14.39 1.31 -7.13
CA THR A 14 -14.87 2.15 -6.03
C THR A 14 -13.74 2.97 -5.44
N LYS A 15 -14.07 4.01 -4.71
CA LYS A 15 -13.08 4.83 -4.02
C LYS A 15 -12.58 4.08 -2.79
N ALA A 16 -11.26 3.93 -2.68
CA ALA A 16 -10.64 3.26 -1.54
C ALA A 16 -10.95 4.03 -0.24
N LEU A 17 -11.08 3.28 0.84
CA LEU A 17 -11.36 3.88 2.15
C LEU A 17 -10.14 4.62 2.67
N ASN A 18 -10.36 5.86 3.12
CA ASN A 18 -9.29 6.71 3.64
C ASN A 18 -8.80 6.22 5.01
N PHE A 19 -7.57 6.55 5.32
CA PHE A 19 -7.00 6.33 6.64
C PHE A 19 -5.86 7.31 6.85
N ASN A 20 -5.49 7.52 8.10
CA ASN A 20 -4.36 8.35 8.47
C ASN A 20 -3.17 7.47 8.80
N TYR A 21 -1.98 8.00 8.60
CA TYR A 21 -0.74 7.30 8.96
C TYR A 21 0.21 8.27 9.64
N THR A 22 1.18 7.69 10.35
CA THR A 22 2.25 8.43 11.01
C THR A 22 3.57 7.88 10.52
N LEU A 23 4.48 8.77 10.13
CA LEU A 23 5.84 8.39 9.72
C LEU A 23 6.73 8.19 10.94
N ALA A 24 7.91 7.58 10.74
CA ALA A 24 8.87 7.40 11.81
C ALA A 24 9.30 8.73 12.45
N SER A 25 9.27 9.80 11.68
CA SER A 25 9.60 11.15 12.17
C SER A 25 8.51 11.76 13.05
N GLY A 26 7.31 11.16 13.06
CA GLY A 26 6.15 11.71 13.74
C GLY A 26 5.24 12.54 12.83
N ALA A 27 5.69 12.83 11.61
CA ALA A 27 4.84 13.55 10.65
C ALA A 27 3.65 12.68 10.26
N GLN A 28 2.51 13.32 10.03
CA GLN A 28 1.25 12.63 9.73
C GLN A 28 0.77 12.92 8.32
N GLY A 29 0.04 11.96 7.75
CA GLY A 29 -0.57 12.11 6.46
C GLY A 29 -1.77 11.20 6.33
N SER A 30 -2.35 11.13 5.13
CA SER A 30 -3.49 10.26 4.86
C SER A 30 -3.39 9.70 3.44
N LEU A 31 -4.14 8.63 3.19
CA LEU A 31 -4.22 8.06 1.83
C LEU A 31 -4.69 9.12 0.84
N TYR A 32 -5.74 9.89 1.19
CA TYR A 32 -6.34 10.86 0.28
C TYR A 32 -5.44 12.06 0.00
N GLN A 33 -4.39 12.27 0.80
CA GLN A 33 -3.44 13.36 0.57
C GLN A 33 -2.41 13.04 -0.51
N GLN A 34 -2.32 11.78 -0.94
CA GLN A 34 -1.40 11.41 -2.01
C GLN A 34 -1.88 12.02 -3.33
N LYS A 35 -0.96 12.66 -4.07
CA LYS A 35 -1.31 13.43 -5.26
C LYS A 35 -0.77 12.85 -6.56
N SER A 36 -0.04 11.74 -6.48
CA SER A 36 0.51 11.09 -7.66
C SER A 36 -0.60 10.51 -8.54
N ASP A 37 -0.29 10.31 -9.81
CA ASP A 37 -1.22 9.67 -10.75
C ASP A 37 -1.67 8.30 -10.24
N TYR A 38 -0.76 7.59 -9.57
CA TYR A 38 -1.04 6.27 -8.99
C TYR A 38 -0.55 6.21 -7.55
N THR A 39 -1.31 5.51 -6.71
CA THR A 39 -0.86 5.13 -5.37
C THR A 39 -0.86 3.61 -5.29
N LEU A 40 0.28 3.05 -4.96
CA LEU A 40 0.42 1.62 -4.71
C LEU A 40 0.40 1.44 -3.21
N LEU A 41 -0.73 0.97 -2.69
CA LEU A 41 -0.92 0.77 -1.25
C LEU A 41 -0.46 -0.63 -0.89
N PHE A 42 0.53 -0.70 -0.01
CA PHE A 42 1.14 -1.94 0.44
C PHE A 42 0.94 -2.07 1.95
N ILE A 43 0.02 -2.94 2.36
CA ILE A 43 -0.25 -3.20 3.77
C ILE A 43 0.54 -4.43 4.17
N ASN A 44 1.40 -4.28 5.19
CA ASN A 44 2.37 -5.33 5.51
C ASN A 44 2.68 -5.36 7.02
N ASN A 45 3.32 -6.46 7.44
CA ASN A 45 3.82 -6.64 8.80
C ASN A 45 5.35 -6.82 8.77
N PRO A 46 6.06 -6.33 9.78
CA PRO A 46 7.51 -6.55 9.86
C PRO A 46 7.83 -8.03 10.08
N GLY A 47 8.94 -8.48 9.49
CA GLY A 47 9.42 -9.85 9.69
C GLY A 47 8.63 -10.92 8.97
N CYS A 48 7.64 -10.55 8.18
CA CYS A 48 6.82 -11.48 7.40
C CYS A 48 7.59 -11.89 6.15
N HIS A 49 7.77 -13.21 5.93
CA HIS A 49 8.51 -13.72 4.77
C HIS A 49 7.87 -13.30 3.45
N ALA A 50 6.56 -13.45 3.34
CA ALA A 50 5.84 -13.04 2.13
C ALA A 50 5.92 -11.52 1.92
N CYS A 51 5.96 -10.75 3.00
CA CYS A 51 6.14 -9.29 2.90
C CYS A 51 7.52 -8.96 2.34
N THR A 52 8.55 -9.67 2.80
CA THR A 52 9.92 -9.48 2.31
C THR A 52 10.01 -9.80 0.82
N GLU A 53 9.36 -10.89 0.39
CA GLU A 53 9.32 -11.25 -1.03
C GLU A 53 8.63 -10.17 -1.86
N THR A 54 7.56 -9.60 -1.35
CA THR A 54 6.84 -8.52 -2.04
C THR A 54 7.71 -7.28 -2.14
N ILE A 55 8.42 -6.92 -1.06
CA ILE A 55 9.35 -5.79 -1.08
C ILE A 55 10.39 -5.97 -2.19
N GLU A 56 10.98 -7.17 -2.27
CA GLU A 56 11.98 -7.45 -3.30
C GLU A 56 11.39 -7.39 -4.71
N ALA A 57 10.18 -7.92 -4.89
CA ALA A 57 9.52 -7.86 -6.19
C ALA A 57 9.27 -6.41 -6.62
N LEU A 58 8.83 -5.57 -5.69
CA LEU A 58 8.57 -4.15 -5.98
C LEU A 58 9.88 -3.40 -6.28
N LYS A 59 10.95 -3.70 -5.55
CA LYS A 59 12.24 -3.08 -5.77
C LYS A 59 12.82 -3.40 -7.15
N ASN A 60 12.46 -4.54 -7.70
CA ASN A 60 12.98 -5.00 -8.98
C ASN A 60 12.02 -4.79 -10.16
N ALA A 61 10.88 -4.16 -9.94
CA ALA A 61 9.86 -3.92 -10.96
C ALA A 61 10.21 -2.66 -11.76
N PRO A 62 10.61 -2.80 -13.04
CA PRO A 62 11.12 -1.64 -13.79
C PRO A 62 10.09 -0.53 -14.03
N ILE A 63 8.85 -0.87 -14.37
CA ILE A 63 7.84 0.16 -14.66
C ILE A 63 7.40 0.88 -13.38
N ILE A 64 7.20 0.13 -12.30
CA ILE A 64 6.85 0.72 -11.00
C ILE A 64 7.95 1.72 -10.60
N ASN A 65 9.22 1.33 -10.71
CA ASN A 65 10.32 2.19 -10.29
C ASN A 65 10.53 3.37 -11.23
N GLN A 66 10.25 3.21 -12.52
CA GLN A 66 10.29 4.31 -13.47
C GLN A 66 9.26 5.38 -13.10
N LEU A 67 8.02 4.94 -12.82
CA LEU A 67 6.95 5.88 -12.43
C LEU A 67 7.22 6.51 -11.07
N LEU A 68 7.81 5.75 -10.15
CA LEU A 68 8.21 6.27 -8.85
C LEU A 68 9.26 7.38 -9.01
N GLU A 69 10.26 7.16 -9.85
CA GLU A 69 11.31 8.12 -10.15
C GLU A 69 10.75 9.38 -10.81
N GLN A 70 9.76 9.22 -11.67
CA GLN A 70 9.07 10.34 -12.35
C GLN A 70 8.07 11.04 -11.43
N LYS A 71 7.91 10.57 -10.22
CA LYS A 71 6.94 11.09 -9.23
C LYS A 71 5.49 10.96 -9.69
N ARG A 72 5.23 9.99 -10.54
CA ARG A 72 3.88 9.66 -11.02
C ARG A 72 3.24 8.55 -10.21
N LEU A 73 4.02 7.86 -9.39
CA LEU A 73 3.53 6.78 -8.54
C LEU A 73 4.13 6.95 -7.14
N THR A 74 3.31 6.78 -6.12
CA THR A 74 3.74 6.72 -4.72
C THR A 74 3.52 5.30 -4.22
N VAL A 75 4.54 4.73 -3.58
CA VAL A 75 4.35 3.49 -2.83
C VAL A 75 4.10 3.89 -1.38
N LEU A 76 2.89 3.56 -0.92
CA LEU A 76 2.46 3.86 0.46
C LEU A 76 2.48 2.54 1.23
N SER A 77 3.51 2.36 2.04
CA SER A 77 3.74 1.15 2.81
C SER A 77 3.26 1.37 4.24
N ILE A 78 2.23 0.62 4.65
CA ILE A 78 1.55 0.88 5.92
C ILE A 78 1.58 -0.36 6.81
N TYR A 79 1.98 -0.14 8.06
CA TYR A 79 1.91 -1.15 9.12
C TYR A 79 0.65 -0.88 9.96
N PRO A 80 -0.29 -1.81 10.03
CA PRO A 80 -1.59 -1.53 10.67
C PRO A 80 -1.70 -1.93 12.14
N ASP A 81 -0.67 -2.49 12.74
CA ASP A 81 -0.80 -3.11 14.07
C ASP A 81 0.09 -2.42 15.10
N GLU A 82 0.25 -3.04 16.26
CA GLU A 82 0.75 -2.37 17.47
C GLU A 82 2.21 -2.65 17.84
N GLU A 83 2.90 -3.51 17.09
CA GLU A 83 4.31 -3.86 17.38
C GLU A 83 5.25 -2.83 16.74
N LEU A 84 5.20 -1.59 17.25
CA LEU A 84 5.96 -0.47 16.64
C LEU A 84 7.47 -0.66 16.73
N ASP A 85 7.97 -1.30 17.78
CA ASP A 85 9.40 -1.56 17.89
C ASP A 85 9.86 -2.50 16.77
N GLU A 86 9.07 -3.50 16.44
CA GLU A 86 9.38 -4.40 15.32
C GLU A 86 9.31 -3.66 14.00
N TRP A 87 8.31 -2.79 13.82
CA TRP A 87 8.19 -1.99 12.61
C TRP A 87 9.44 -1.10 12.42
N ARG A 88 9.87 -0.42 13.50
CA ARG A 88 11.05 0.46 13.44
C ARG A 88 12.31 -0.32 13.14
N LYS A 89 12.42 -1.51 13.68
CA LYS A 89 13.57 -2.39 13.48
C LYS A 89 13.73 -2.79 12.00
N HIS A 90 12.63 -2.92 11.28
CA HIS A 90 12.62 -3.36 9.89
C HIS A 90 12.54 -2.22 8.87
N LEU A 91 12.52 -0.97 9.32
CA LEU A 91 12.38 0.19 8.42
C LEU A 91 13.46 0.26 7.35
N ASN A 92 14.67 -0.19 7.66
CA ASN A 92 15.77 -0.14 6.71
C ASN A 92 15.60 -1.13 5.54
N GLU A 93 14.64 -2.04 5.63
CA GLU A 93 14.35 -2.96 4.54
C GLU A 93 13.50 -2.31 3.44
N PHE A 94 12.88 -1.19 3.74
CA PHE A 94 12.03 -0.46 2.78
C PHE A 94 12.83 0.63 2.08
N PRO A 95 12.66 0.80 0.78
CA PRO A 95 13.27 1.92 0.07
C PRO A 95 12.86 3.26 0.70
N LYS A 96 13.80 4.18 0.78
CA LYS A 96 13.54 5.50 1.37
C LYS A 96 12.59 6.34 0.53
N GLU A 97 12.49 6.04 -0.74
CA GLU A 97 11.61 6.75 -1.67
C GLU A 97 10.13 6.44 -1.43
N TRP A 98 9.85 5.35 -0.72
CA TRP A 98 8.48 4.99 -0.35
C TRP A 98 8.01 5.83 0.82
N VAL A 99 6.70 5.99 0.95
CA VAL A 99 6.10 6.56 2.16
C VAL A 99 5.86 5.41 3.13
N ASN A 100 6.64 5.37 4.20
CA ASN A 100 6.62 4.27 5.17
C ASN A 100 5.99 4.75 6.47
N GLY A 101 4.79 4.28 6.76
CA GLY A 101 4.05 4.75 7.92
C GLY A 101 3.36 3.63 8.69
N TYR A 102 2.75 4.01 9.79
CA TYR A 102 1.97 3.09 10.61
C TYR A 102 0.65 3.76 10.99
N ASP A 103 -0.32 2.94 11.39
CA ASP A 103 -1.65 3.42 11.79
C ASP A 103 -1.68 3.62 13.30
N LYS A 104 -1.42 4.84 13.74
CA LYS A 104 -1.32 5.17 15.16
C LYS A 104 -2.61 4.91 15.94
N THR A 105 -3.76 5.08 15.28
CA THR A 105 -5.06 4.94 15.94
C THR A 105 -5.69 3.57 15.77
N PHE A 106 -5.05 2.70 15.00
CA PHE A 106 -5.56 1.35 14.70
C PHE A 106 -6.91 1.36 13.99
N ALA A 107 -7.22 2.45 13.28
CA ALA A 107 -8.49 2.58 12.57
C ALA A 107 -8.68 1.49 11.52
N ILE A 108 -7.60 1.14 10.80
CA ILE A 108 -7.66 0.09 9.78
C ILE A 108 -8.11 -1.23 10.40
N LYS A 109 -7.55 -1.56 11.55
CA LYS A 109 -7.85 -2.81 12.26
C LYS A 109 -9.22 -2.76 12.93
N GLU A 110 -9.48 -1.72 13.71
CA GLU A 110 -10.68 -1.64 14.53
C GLU A 110 -11.94 -1.38 13.72
N GLN A 111 -11.83 -0.59 12.67
CA GLN A 111 -12.95 -0.29 11.78
C GLN A 111 -13.00 -1.22 10.57
N GLN A 112 -12.09 -2.17 10.51
CA GLN A 112 -12.01 -3.14 9.42
C GLN A 112 -12.04 -2.47 8.05
N LEU A 113 -11.21 -1.44 7.89
CA LEU A 113 -11.15 -0.69 6.63
C LEU A 113 -10.56 -1.55 5.50
N TYR A 114 -9.59 -2.40 5.82
CA TYR A 114 -8.95 -3.31 4.87
C TYR A 114 -8.81 -4.68 5.53
N ASP A 115 -8.74 -5.73 4.70
CA ASP A 115 -8.64 -7.10 5.19
C ASP A 115 -7.20 -7.40 5.64
N LEU A 116 -6.99 -7.45 6.95
CA LEU A 116 -5.67 -7.69 7.52
C LEU A 116 -5.27 -9.17 7.47
N LYS A 117 -6.20 -10.06 7.12
CA LYS A 117 -5.88 -11.48 6.92
C LYS A 117 -5.22 -11.72 5.57
N ALA A 118 -5.33 -10.76 4.67
CA ALA A 118 -4.73 -10.85 3.35
C ALA A 118 -3.31 -10.28 3.28
N ILE A 119 -2.69 -9.97 4.43
CA ILE A 119 -1.34 -9.39 4.49
C ILE A 119 -0.30 -10.42 4.04
N PRO A 120 0.65 -10.04 3.17
CA PRO A 120 0.76 -8.72 2.54
C PRO A 120 -0.28 -8.53 1.44
N THR A 121 -0.78 -7.31 1.30
CA THR A 121 -1.73 -7.01 0.24
C THR A 121 -1.35 -5.74 -0.49
N LEU A 122 -1.56 -5.75 -1.80
CA LEU A 122 -1.28 -4.62 -2.67
C LEU A 122 -2.56 -4.16 -3.35
N TYR A 123 -2.79 -2.85 -3.32
CA TYR A 123 -3.87 -2.19 -4.06
C TYR A 123 -3.25 -1.16 -4.98
N LEU A 124 -3.73 -1.10 -6.22
CA LEU A 124 -3.34 -0.01 -7.11
C LEU A 124 -4.51 0.95 -7.24
N LEU A 125 -4.27 2.21 -6.95
CA LEU A 125 -5.27 3.27 -6.99
C LEU A 125 -4.87 4.31 -8.01
N ASN A 126 -5.87 4.94 -8.65
CA ASN A 126 -5.59 6.08 -9.52
C ASN A 126 -5.51 7.38 -8.71
N LYS A 127 -5.39 8.50 -9.40
CA LYS A 127 -5.26 9.81 -8.77
C LYS A 127 -6.43 10.14 -7.84
N ASP A 128 -7.63 9.71 -8.19
CA ASP A 128 -8.84 9.94 -7.40
C ASP A 128 -9.04 8.90 -6.30
N LYS A 129 -8.08 8.01 -6.14
CA LYS A 129 -8.12 6.90 -5.17
C LYS A 129 -9.15 5.84 -5.53
N THR A 130 -9.57 5.80 -6.80
CA THR A 130 -10.38 4.70 -7.29
C THR A 130 -9.50 3.45 -7.37
N VAL A 131 -10.03 2.32 -6.89
CA VAL A 131 -9.31 1.06 -6.89
C VAL A 131 -9.25 0.50 -8.31
N LEU A 132 -8.04 0.39 -8.84
CA LEU A 132 -7.80 -0.20 -10.16
C LEU A 132 -7.53 -1.69 -10.07
N LEU A 133 -6.77 -2.10 -9.04
CA LEU A 133 -6.49 -3.50 -8.74
C LEU A 133 -6.57 -3.70 -7.24
N LYS A 134 -7.13 -4.83 -6.83
CA LYS A 134 -7.32 -5.19 -5.43
C LYS A 134 -6.62 -6.49 -5.12
N ASP A 135 -5.79 -6.49 -4.08
CA ASP A 135 -5.08 -7.68 -3.60
C ASP A 135 -4.38 -8.40 -4.75
N ALA A 136 -3.62 -7.64 -5.52
CA ALA A 136 -2.94 -8.14 -6.71
C ALA A 136 -1.46 -8.37 -6.42
N PRO A 137 -0.85 -9.40 -7.04
CA PRO A 137 0.60 -9.58 -6.93
C PRO A 137 1.36 -8.42 -7.58
N ALA A 138 2.59 -8.20 -7.14
CA ALA A 138 3.44 -7.16 -7.71
C ALA A 138 3.57 -7.27 -9.23
N GLN A 139 3.69 -8.50 -9.74
CA GLN A 139 3.81 -8.72 -11.19
C GLN A 139 2.57 -8.26 -11.94
N THR A 140 1.40 -8.53 -11.40
CA THR A 140 0.14 -8.09 -12.03
C THR A 140 0.06 -6.58 -12.10
N ILE A 141 0.49 -5.89 -11.04
CA ILE A 141 0.51 -4.44 -11.00
C ILE A 141 1.49 -3.88 -12.02
N GLU A 142 2.67 -4.49 -12.11
CA GLU A 142 3.69 -4.09 -13.08
C GLU A 142 3.17 -4.24 -14.52
N GLU A 143 2.52 -5.34 -14.83
CA GLU A 143 1.95 -5.58 -16.15
C GLU A 143 0.84 -4.58 -16.48
N TYR A 144 -0.02 -4.29 -15.50
CA TYR A 144 -1.09 -3.32 -15.69
C TYR A 144 -0.52 -1.95 -16.03
N LEU A 145 0.50 -1.51 -15.29
CA LEU A 145 1.11 -0.19 -15.52
C LEU A 145 1.84 -0.13 -16.86
N LEU A 146 2.47 -1.23 -17.24
CA LEU A 146 3.12 -1.31 -18.56
C LEU A 146 2.09 -1.14 -19.67
N MET A 147 0.97 -1.83 -19.58
CA MET A 147 -0.08 -1.72 -20.59
C MET A 147 -0.68 -0.33 -20.67
N LYS A 148 -0.85 0.32 -19.53
CA LYS A 148 -1.37 1.70 -19.50
C LYS A 148 -0.41 2.68 -20.13
N GLY A 149 0.90 2.46 -19.97
CA GLY A 149 1.91 3.32 -20.55
C GLY A 149 2.01 3.23 -22.07
N GLU A 150 1.51 2.13 -22.65
CA GLU A 150 1.53 1.91 -24.09
C GLU A 150 0.33 2.52 -24.81
N GLN A 151 -0.63 3.06 -24.07
CA GLN A 151 -1.83 3.67 -24.66
C GLN A 151 -1.65 5.16 -24.97
#